data_1136f87a789ef82a0998d5c1269123f9
#
_entry.id   1136f87a789ef82a0998d5c1269123f9
#
_cell.length_a   1.000
_cell.length_b   1.000
_cell.length_c   1.000
_cell.angle_alpha   90.00
_cell.angle_beta   90.00
_cell.angle_gamma   90.00
#
_symmetry.space_group_name_H-M   'P 1'
#
loop_
_entity.id
_entity.type
_entity.pdbx_description
1 polymer ?
#
loop_
_entity_poly.entity_id
_entity_poly.type
_entity_poly.pdbx_seq_one_letter_code
_entity_poly.pdbx_strand_id
1 'polypeptide(L)'
;AGGIGRRMRSSLPKQFILVNEKPILMYTIKVFYDFDPTIEILLTLPEDWRHYWEELLIEHDFTIPHRIISGVKERYNSIKHALAKCTGELIAVHDGVRPLVEQDTIRHCFAEAEKNGAAIPVVPIVESMRKKTDSGTEIVDRTEFLIVQTPQCFQREILLGAYENPYHPG
;
A
#
# COMPACT_ATOMS: atom_id res chain seq x y z
N ALA A 1 3.08 5.24 -0.47
CA ALA A 1 4.52 5.38 -0.17
C ALA A 1 4.80 6.51 0.86
N GLY A 2 3.77 7.01 1.56
CA GLY A 2 3.86 8.15 2.49
C GLY A 2 4.67 7.93 3.79
N GLY A 3 5.12 6.71 4.09
CA GLY A 3 5.87 6.42 5.31
C GLY A 3 7.38 6.65 5.18
N ILE A 4 8.00 7.30 6.16
CA ILE A 4 9.45 7.58 6.22
C ILE A 4 10.30 6.40 6.73
N GLY A 5 9.72 5.20 6.87
CA GLY A 5 10.49 3.97 7.17
C GLY A 5 11.38 4.00 8.42
N ARG A 6 10.96 4.64 9.52
CA ARG A 6 11.73 4.85 10.76
C ARG A 6 12.47 3.62 11.33
N ARG A 7 12.07 2.40 10.91
CA ARG A 7 12.65 1.14 11.41
C ARG A 7 14.02 0.80 10.78
N MET A 8 14.39 1.38 9.65
CA MET A 8 15.59 0.96 8.90
C MET A 8 16.84 1.82 9.13
N ARG A 9 16.81 2.84 10.01
CA ARG A 9 17.96 3.72 10.31
C ARG A 9 18.72 4.28 9.07
N SER A 10 18.09 4.24 7.89
CA SER A 10 18.63 4.80 6.65
C SER A 10 18.18 6.24 6.48
N SER A 11 19.07 7.11 5.96
CA SER A 11 18.72 8.47 5.55
C SER A 11 17.77 8.49 4.34
N LEU A 12 17.81 7.43 3.50
CA LEU A 12 16.96 7.26 2.34
C LEU A 12 15.71 6.45 2.70
N PRO A 13 14.48 6.94 2.41
CA PRO A 13 13.25 6.16 2.58
C PRO A 13 13.27 4.85 1.79
N LYS A 14 12.74 3.79 2.39
CA LYS A 14 12.82 2.42 1.85
C LYS A 14 12.24 2.25 0.44
N GLN A 15 11.28 3.06 0.06
CA GLN A 15 10.69 3.03 -1.29
C GLN A 15 11.67 3.42 -2.40
N PHE A 16 12.74 4.13 -2.08
CA PHE A 16 13.78 4.55 -3.01
C PHE A 16 15.03 3.67 -2.97
N ILE A 17 15.06 2.65 -2.12
CA ILE A 17 16.15 1.67 -2.12
C ILE A 17 16.19 0.99 -3.49
N LEU A 18 17.41 0.91 -4.05
CA LEU A 18 17.62 0.29 -5.34
C LEU A 18 17.66 -1.24 -5.23
N VAL A 19 16.95 -1.90 -6.12
CA VAL A 19 17.03 -3.33 -6.38
C VAL A 19 17.30 -3.48 -7.87
N ASN A 20 18.39 -4.15 -8.25
CA ASN A 20 18.84 -4.21 -9.63
C ASN A 20 18.83 -2.82 -10.30
N GLU A 21 19.48 -1.86 -9.65
CA GLU A 21 19.67 -0.48 -10.13
C GLU A 21 18.39 0.35 -10.29
N LYS A 22 17.22 -0.12 -9.85
CA LYS A 22 15.95 0.63 -9.89
C LYS A 22 15.32 0.74 -8.51
N PRO A 23 14.70 1.88 -8.16
CA PRO A 23 13.92 2.03 -6.93
C PRO A 23 12.81 0.98 -6.81
N ILE A 24 12.65 0.41 -5.60
CA ILE A 24 11.58 -0.58 -5.32
C ILE A 24 10.20 -0.03 -5.74
N LEU A 25 9.97 1.26 -5.54
CA LEU A 25 8.71 1.92 -5.89
C LEU A 25 8.37 1.81 -7.38
N MET A 26 9.37 1.87 -8.28
CA MET A 26 9.14 1.72 -9.73
C MET A 26 8.65 0.33 -10.09
N TYR A 27 9.19 -0.71 -9.44
CA TYR A 27 8.69 -2.07 -9.62
C TYR A 27 7.25 -2.20 -9.14
N THR A 28 6.93 -1.60 -7.99
CA THR A 28 5.55 -1.65 -7.46
C THR A 28 4.56 -0.97 -8.40
N ILE A 29 4.89 0.22 -8.93
CA ILE A 29 4.04 0.92 -9.91
C ILE A 29 3.89 0.07 -11.18
N LYS A 30 5.00 -0.50 -11.66
CA LYS A 30 5.01 -1.33 -12.87
C LYS A 30 4.09 -2.54 -12.78
N VAL A 31 4.04 -3.24 -11.64
CA VAL A 31 3.17 -4.43 -11.47
C VAL A 31 1.70 -4.08 -11.71
N PHE A 32 1.21 -2.93 -11.21
CA PHE A 32 -0.17 -2.49 -11.44
C PHE A 32 -0.41 -2.01 -12.86
N TYR A 33 0.56 -1.32 -13.46
CA TYR A 33 0.48 -0.92 -14.86
C TYR A 33 0.48 -2.12 -15.82
N ASP A 34 1.31 -3.14 -15.55
CA ASP A 34 1.33 -4.38 -16.33
C ASP A 34 0.03 -5.19 -16.17
N PHE A 35 -0.65 -5.05 -15.04
CA PHE A 35 -1.96 -5.67 -14.80
C PHE A 35 -3.04 -5.02 -15.66
N ASP A 36 -3.09 -3.69 -15.67
CA ASP A 36 -4.01 -2.91 -16.50
C ASP A 36 -3.38 -1.53 -16.80
N PRO A 37 -2.94 -1.29 -18.06
CA PRO A 37 -2.35 0.00 -18.45
C PRO A 37 -3.32 1.20 -18.35
N THR A 38 -4.61 0.97 -18.18
CA THR A 38 -5.62 2.03 -18.00
C THR A 38 -5.89 2.37 -16.54
N ILE A 39 -5.28 1.65 -15.60
CA ILE A 39 -5.47 1.86 -14.16
C ILE A 39 -5.01 3.26 -13.73
N GLU A 40 -5.82 3.96 -12.96
CA GLU A 40 -5.42 5.23 -12.33
C GLU A 40 -4.46 4.95 -11.16
N ILE A 41 -3.22 5.41 -11.25
CA ILE A 41 -2.23 5.25 -10.17
C ILE A 41 -2.04 6.58 -9.44
N LEU A 42 -2.40 6.61 -8.15
CA LEU A 42 -2.19 7.74 -7.25
C LEU A 42 -1.06 7.40 -6.27
N LEU A 43 0.07 8.08 -6.41
CA LEU A 43 1.23 7.88 -5.57
C LEU A 43 1.28 8.93 -4.45
N THR A 44 1.07 8.50 -3.19
CA THR A 44 1.26 9.41 -2.05
C THR A 44 2.74 9.45 -1.64
N LEU A 45 3.34 10.63 -1.68
CA LEU A 45 4.72 10.89 -1.22
C LEU A 45 4.75 12.08 -0.26
N PRO A 46 5.62 12.06 0.79
CA PRO A 46 5.92 13.26 1.56
C PRO A 46 6.47 14.35 0.62
N GLU A 47 6.11 15.61 0.85
CA GLU A 47 6.49 16.73 -0.01
C GLU A 47 8.01 16.84 -0.18
N ASP A 48 8.76 16.61 0.89
CA ASP A 48 10.23 16.65 0.90
C ASP A 48 10.89 15.67 -0.09
N TRP A 49 10.17 14.63 -0.52
CA TRP A 49 10.68 13.58 -1.42
C TRP A 49 10.12 13.66 -2.84
N ARG A 50 9.30 14.65 -3.12
CA ARG A 50 8.68 14.80 -4.43
C ARG A 50 9.71 15.11 -5.50
N HIS A 51 10.56 16.11 -5.25
CA HIS A 51 11.63 16.50 -6.19
C HIS A 51 12.59 15.35 -6.46
N TYR A 52 13.02 14.65 -5.40
CA TYR A 52 13.89 13.48 -5.55
C TYR A 52 13.25 12.38 -6.40
N TRP A 53 11.94 12.15 -6.26
CA TRP A 53 11.22 11.20 -7.11
C TRP A 53 11.18 11.65 -8.57
N GLU A 54 10.96 12.93 -8.83
CA GLU A 54 10.96 13.51 -10.17
C GLU A 54 12.35 13.37 -10.85
N GLU A 55 13.46 13.54 -10.10
CA GLU A 55 14.82 13.26 -10.58
C GLU A 55 15.00 11.78 -10.95
N LEU A 56 14.53 10.86 -10.10
CA LEU A 56 14.60 9.42 -10.38
C LEU A 56 13.79 9.01 -11.62
N LEU A 57 12.64 9.65 -11.89
CA LEU A 57 11.86 9.38 -13.11
C LEU A 57 12.66 9.70 -14.35
N ILE A 58 13.41 10.80 -14.35
CA ILE A 58 14.28 11.21 -15.46
C ILE A 58 15.48 10.26 -15.57
N GLU A 59 16.17 9.99 -14.47
CA GLU A 59 17.37 9.14 -14.43
C GLU A 59 17.10 7.74 -15.00
N HIS A 60 15.91 7.18 -14.69
CA HIS A 60 15.55 5.82 -15.09
C HIS A 60 14.64 5.74 -16.33
N ASP A 61 14.38 6.87 -17.01
CA ASP A 61 13.43 6.96 -18.13
C ASP A 61 12.08 6.27 -17.80
N PHE A 62 11.56 6.57 -16.59
CA PHE A 62 10.35 5.94 -16.09
C PHE A 62 9.10 6.70 -16.51
N THR A 63 8.45 6.20 -17.55
CA THR A 63 7.33 6.88 -18.24
C THR A 63 5.95 6.35 -17.88
N ILE A 64 5.83 5.41 -16.94
CA ILE A 64 4.52 4.89 -16.51
C ILE A 64 3.68 6.00 -15.89
N PRO A 65 2.45 6.26 -16.42
CA PRO A 65 1.61 7.34 -15.94
C PRO A 65 1.20 7.15 -14.48
N HIS A 66 1.42 8.15 -13.65
CA HIS A 66 0.93 8.21 -12.27
C HIS A 66 0.85 9.66 -11.78
N ARG A 67 -0.03 9.92 -10.83
CA ARG A 67 -0.18 11.24 -10.22
C ARG A 67 0.38 11.26 -8.81
N ILE A 68 1.24 12.24 -8.53
CA ILE A 68 1.80 12.42 -7.18
C ILE A 68 0.80 13.20 -6.34
N ILE A 69 0.46 12.66 -5.18
CA ILE A 69 -0.39 13.28 -4.16
C ILE A 69 0.47 13.56 -2.93
N SER A 70 0.40 14.77 -2.40
CA SER A 70 1.13 15.13 -1.17
C SER A 70 0.71 14.24 -0.02
N GLY A 71 1.63 13.40 0.42
CA GLY A 71 1.47 12.56 1.59
C GLY A 71 1.70 13.37 2.88
N VAL A 72 1.00 12.99 3.92
CA VAL A 72 1.14 13.56 5.26
C VAL A 72 1.72 12.51 6.20
N LYS A 73 2.04 12.94 7.43
CA LYS A 73 2.76 12.14 8.43
C LYS A 73 2.10 10.77 8.71
N GLU A 74 0.78 10.69 8.65
CA GLU A 74 0.02 9.49 8.94
C GLU A 74 -0.49 8.81 7.66
N ARG A 75 -0.40 7.46 7.62
CA ARG A 75 -0.89 6.66 6.50
C ARG A 75 -2.37 6.91 6.22
N TYR A 76 -3.19 6.98 7.26
CA TYR A 76 -4.61 7.26 7.16
C TYR A 76 -4.90 8.56 6.38
N ASN A 77 -4.28 9.66 6.80
CA ASN A 77 -4.48 10.97 6.18
C ASN A 77 -3.94 11.04 4.75
N SER A 78 -2.82 10.35 4.46
CA SER A 78 -2.28 10.25 3.10
C SER A 78 -3.24 9.53 2.16
N ILE A 79 -3.88 8.44 2.61
CA ILE A 79 -4.90 7.73 1.85
C ILE A 79 -6.13 8.62 1.66
N LYS A 80 -6.61 9.30 2.71
CA LYS A 80 -7.75 10.23 2.63
C LYS A 80 -7.54 11.32 1.57
N HIS A 81 -6.34 11.90 1.50
CA HIS A 81 -6.00 12.89 0.46
C HIS A 81 -6.01 12.30 -0.96
N ALA A 82 -5.52 11.05 -1.13
CA ALA A 82 -5.58 10.37 -2.42
C ALA A 82 -7.01 10.04 -2.82
N LEU A 83 -7.84 9.56 -1.89
CA LEU A 83 -9.25 9.25 -2.14
C LEU A 83 -10.05 10.45 -2.66
N ALA A 84 -9.77 11.65 -2.17
CA ALA A 84 -10.39 12.89 -2.67
C ALA A 84 -10.05 13.20 -4.14
N LYS A 85 -9.05 12.53 -4.72
CA LYS A 85 -8.58 12.71 -6.11
C LYS A 85 -8.81 11.48 -6.98
N CYS A 86 -9.23 10.38 -6.38
CA CYS A 86 -9.47 9.12 -7.06
C CYS A 86 -10.80 9.16 -7.82
N THR A 87 -10.82 8.63 -9.05
CA THR A 87 -11.99 8.60 -9.92
C THR A 87 -12.55 7.20 -10.15
N GLY A 88 -11.77 6.16 -9.90
CA GLY A 88 -12.18 4.77 -10.12
C GLY A 88 -13.30 4.31 -9.17
N GLU A 89 -14.14 3.39 -9.64
CA GLU A 89 -15.22 2.76 -8.84
C GLU A 89 -14.68 1.71 -7.87
N LEU A 90 -13.61 1.01 -8.26
CA LEU A 90 -12.87 0.08 -7.41
C LEU A 90 -11.51 0.68 -7.05
N ILE A 91 -11.14 0.65 -5.79
CA ILE A 91 -9.92 1.26 -5.28
C ILE A 91 -9.07 0.20 -4.60
N ALA A 92 -7.81 0.09 -5.02
CA ALA A 92 -6.80 -0.73 -4.37
C ALA A 92 -5.84 0.14 -3.56
N VAL A 93 -5.73 -0.11 -2.27
CA VAL A 93 -4.72 0.51 -1.40
C VAL A 93 -3.53 -0.44 -1.26
N HIS A 94 -2.38 -0.03 -1.77
CA HIS A 94 -1.19 -0.88 -1.80
C HIS A 94 0.05 -0.22 -1.19
N ASP A 95 0.89 -1.03 -0.55
CA ASP A 95 2.17 -0.56 0.00
C ASP A 95 3.21 -0.41 -1.12
N GLY A 96 3.76 0.80 -1.31
CA GLY A 96 4.73 1.12 -2.37
C GLY A 96 6.09 0.38 -2.28
N VAL A 97 6.27 -0.50 -1.31
CA VAL A 97 7.46 -1.34 -1.09
C VAL A 97 7.16 -2.84 -1.18
N ARG A 98 6.08 -3.20 -1.84
CA ARG A 98 5.68 -4.60 -2.07
C ARG A 98 5.60 -4.90 -3.58
N PRO A 99 6.74 -4.96 -4.27
CA PRO A 99 6.78 -5.12 -5.73
C PRO A 99 6.49 -6.56 -6.21
N LEU A 100 6.44 -7.53 -5.30
CA LEU A 100 6.32 -8.95 -5.63
C LEU A 100 4.86 -9.46 -5.52
N VAL A 101 3.88 -8.58 -5.56
CA VAL A 101 2.48 -8.99 -5.63
C VAL A 101 2.20 -9.62 -7.00
N GLU A 102 1.60 -10.80 -6.99
CA GLU A 102 1.24 -11.50 -8.21
C GLU A 102 0.00 -10.88 -8.87
N GLN A 103 -0.04 -10.86 -10.20
CA GLN A 103 -1.18 -10.33 -10.95
C GLN A 103 -2.50 -11.07 -10.64
N ASP A 104 -2.43 -12.37 -10.36
CA ASP A 104 -3.60 -13.14 -9.96
C ASP A 104 -4.14 -12.69 -8.59
N THR A 105 -3.27 -12.34 -7.64
CA THR A 105 -3.70 -11.74 -6.36
C THR A 105 -4.42 -10.40 -6.59
N ILE A 106 -3.88 -9.53 -7.48
CA ILE A 106 -4.52 -8.26 -7.82
C ILE A 106 -5.89 -8.52 -8.45
N ARG A 107 -5.97 -9.42 -9.44
CA ARG A 107 -7.22 -9.78 -10.13
C ARG A 107 -8.28 -10.30 -9.16
N HIS A 108 -7.93 -11.26 -8.32
CA HIS A 108 -8.86 -11.83 -7.34
C HIS A 108 -9.34 -10.79 -6.33
N CYS A 109 -8.44 -9.91 -5.82
CA CYS A 109 -8.84 -8.86 -4.89
C CYS A 109 -9.83 -7.86 -5.52
N PHE A 110 -9.63 -7.45 -6.78
CA PHE A 110 -10.60 -6.58 -7.47
C PHE A 110 -11.92 -7.29 -7.71
N ALA A 111 -11.91 -8.53 -8.21
CA ALA A 111 -13.13 -9.30 -8.47
C ALA A 111 -13.94 -9.55 -7.19
N GLU A 112 -13.28 -9.89 -6.08
CA GLU A 112 -13.96 -10.09 -4.79
C GLU A 112 -14.46 -8.76 -4.18
N ALA A 113 -13.73 -7.66 -4.36
CA ALA A 113 -14.19 -6.35 -3.91
C ALA A 113 -15.40 -5.86 -4.71
N GLU A 114 -15.41 -6.08 -6.03
CA GLU A 114 -16.55 -5.76 -6.89
C GLU A 114 -17.82 -6.48 -6.41
N LYS A 115 -17.71 -7.76 -6.10
CA LYS A 115 -18.82 -8.62 -5.68
C LYS A 115 -19.28 -8.36 -4.25
N ASN A 116 -18.34 -8.18 -3.32
CA ASN A 116 -18.59 -8.20 -1.86
C ASN A 116 -18.37 -6.84 -1.19
N GLY A 117 -17.96 -5.82 -1.93
CA GLY A 117 -17.69 -4.48 -1.42
C GLY A 117 -16.26 -4.24 -0.96
N ALA A 118 -15.60 -5.26 -0.41
CA ALA A 118 -14.21 -5.19 0.05
C ALA A 118 -13.53 -6.56 -0.04
N ALA A 119 -12.23 -6.56 -0.31
CA ALA A 119 -11.38 -7.76 -0.29
C ALA A 119 -9.96 -7.41 0.17
N ILE A 120 -9.40 -8.27 1.03
CA ILE A 120 -8.02 -8.18 1.48
C ILE A 120 -7.32 -9.53 1.33
N PRO A 121 -6.11 -9.60 0.77
CA PRO A 121 -5.34 -10.83 0.75
C PRO A 121 -4.77 -11.09 2.14
N VAL A 122 -4.79 -12.35 2.53
CA VAL A 122 -4.27 -12.78 3.83
C VAL A 122 -3.40 -14.02 3.68
N VAL A 123 -2.46 -14.20 4.59
CA VAL A 123 -1.65 -15.42 4.70
C VAL A 123 -1.71 -15.98 6.11
N PRO A 124 -1.67 -17.31 6.28
CA PRO A 124 -1.64 -17.92 7.60
C PRO A 124 -0.32 -17.60 8.32
N ILE A 125 -0.34 -17.60 9.64
CA ILE A 125 0.84 -17.47 10.47
C ILE A 125 1.50 -18.85 10.60
N VAL A 126 2.77 -18.95 10.21
CA VAL A 126 3.54 -20.18 10.30
C VAL A 126 4.40 -20.27 11.57
N GLU A 127 4.79 -19.13 12.13
CA GLU A 127 5.57 -19.04 13.37
C GLU A 127 4.70 -19.28 14.61
N SER A 128 5.35 -19.72 15.72
CA SER A 128 4.68 -19.80 17.01
C SER A 128 4.41 -18.41 17.56
N MET A 129 3.20 -18.21 18.07
CA MET A 129 2.77 -16.93 18.62
C MET A 129 2.60 -16.98 20.13
N ARG A 130 2.85 -15.84 20.78
CA ARG A 130 2.53 -15.63 22.20
C ARG A 130 1.89 -14.26 22.37
N LYS A 131 0.81 -14.23 23.13
CA LYS A 131 0.15 -12.98 23.51
C LYS A 131 0.81 -12.42 24.77
N LYS A 132 1.09 -11.13 24.79
CA LYS A 132 1.55 -10.43 25.99
C LYS A 132 0.41 -10.27 26.97
N THR A 133 0.71 -10.51 28.25
CA THR A 133 -0.18 -10.27 29.40
C THR A 133 0.57 -9.40 30.42
N ASP A 134 -0.14 -8.87 31.40
CA ASP A 134 0.47 -8.05 32.47
C ASP A 134 1.51 -8.85 33.29
N SER A 135 1.33 -10.17 33.40
CA SER A 135 2.20 -11.08 34.17
C SER A 135 3.21 -11.85 33.32
N GLY A 136 3.28 -11.59 32.00
CA GLY A 136 4.22 -12.29 31.11
C GLY A 136 3.65 -12.56 29.72
N THR A 137 3.61 -13.84 29.30
CA THR A 137 3.08 -14.21 27.98
C THR A 137 2.31 -15.52 28.06
N GLU A 138 1.27 -15.69 27.23
CA GLU A 138 0.50 -16.92 27.06
C GLU A 138 0.62 -17.49 25.64
N ILE A 139 0.44 -18.79 25.50
CA ILE A 139 0.37 -19.46 24.20
C ILE A 139 -1.01 -19.13 23.57
N VAL A 140 -1.00 -18.81 22.28
CA VAL A 140 -2.22 -18.63 21.51
C VAL A 140 -2.26 -19.59 20.32
N ASP A 141 -3.43 -19.99 19.91
CA ASP A 141 -3.60 -20.76 18.69
C ASP A 141 -3.39 -19.85 17.48
N ARG A 142 -2.31 -20.07 16.75
CA ARG A 142 -1.97 -19.27 15.56
C ARG A 142 -2.97 -19.42 14.42
N THR A 143 -3.76 -20.50 14.41
CA THR A 143 -4.75 -20.75 13.35
C THR A 143 -5.94 -19.79 13.42
N GLU A 144 -6.12 -19.10 14.55
CA GLU A 144 -7.13 -18.04 14.71
C GLU A 144 -6.69 -16.68 14.12
N PHE A 145 -5.44 -16.58 13.63
CA PHE A 145 -4.86 -15.32 13.16
C PHE A 145 -4.41 -15.40 11.71
N LEU A 146 -4.55 -14.28 11.01
CA LEU A 146 -4.10 -14.10 9.64
C LEU A 146 -3.24 -12.85 9.51
N ILE A 147 -2.19 -12.91 8.71
CA ILE A 147 -1.39 -11.73 8.35
C ILE A 147 -2.01 -11.05 7.14
N VAL A 148 -2.49 -9.82 7.34
CA VAL A 148 -3.06 -9.00 6.27
C VAL A 148 -1.96 -8.54 5.32
N GLN A 149 -2.21 -8.69 4.03
CA GLN A 149 -1.34 -8.24 2.95
C GLN A 149 -1.98 -7.08 2.17
N THR A 150 -1.35 -6.66 1.08
CA THR A 150 -1.88 -5.68 0.12
C THR A 150 -1.71 -6.23 -1.31
N PRO A 151 -2.57 -5.85 -2.27
CA PRO A 151 -3.52 -4.73 -2.24
C PRO A 151 -4.76 -5.01 -1.38
N GLN A 152 -5.28 -3.97 -0.73
CA GLN A 152 -6.59 -3.99 -0.08
C GLN A 152 -7.56 -3.30 -1.03
N CYS A 153 -8.53 -4.03 -1.56
CA CYS A 153 -9.44 -3.54 -2.58
C CYS A 153 -10.84 -3.28 -2.00
N PHE A 154 -11.46 -2.20 -2.46
CA PHE A 154 -12.76 -1.75 -1.97
C PHE A 154 -13.58 -1.15 -3.10
N GLN A 155 -14.91 -1.24 -3.00
CA GLN A 155 -15.78 -0.32 -3.72
C GLN A 155 -15.57 1.09 -3.17
N ARG A 156 -15.49 2.07 -4.08
CA ARG A 156 -15.16 3.48 -3.75
C ARG A 156 -16.08 4.05 -2.67
N GLU A 157 -17.37 3.85 -2.77
CA GLU A 157 -18.35 4.40 -1.83
C GLU A 157 -18.16 3.84 -0.41
N ILE A 158 -17.88 2.54 -0.30
CA ILE A 158 -17.60 1.89 0.99
C ILE A 158 -16.35 2.49 1.63
N LEU A 159 -15.29 2.66 0.84
CA LEU A 159 -14.04 3.21 1.37
C LEU A 159 -14.19 4.68 1.75
N LEU A 160 -14.87 5.48 0.94
CA LEU A 160 -15.15 6.89 1.26
C LEU A 160 -15.97 7.02 2.53
N GLY A 161 -17.07 6.26 2.67
CA GLY A 161 -17.89 6.26 3.88
C GLY A 161 -17.11 5.85 5.13
N ALA A 162 -16.17 4.90 5.03
CA ALA A 162 -15.31 4.52 6.14
C ALA A 162 -14.37 5.67 6.57
N TYR A 163 -13.91 6.51 5.63
CA TYR A 163 -13.05 7.66 5.91
C TYR A 163 -13.80 8.93 6.37
N GLU A 164 -15.13 8.93 6.33
CA GLU A 164 -15.98 9.97 6.97
C GLU A 164 -16.08 9.78 8.49
N ASN A 165 -15.93 8.54 8.97
CA ASN A 165 -15.95 8.24 10.39
C ASN A 165 -14.66 8.70 11.09
N PRO A 166 -14.72 9.04 12.39
CA PRO A 166 -13.52 9.38 13.16
C PRO A 166 -12.48 8.25 13.12
N TYR A 167 -11.23 8.61 12.89
CA TYR A 167 -10.13 7.65 12.96
C TYR A 167 -9.88 7.20 14.39
N HIS A 168 -9.98 5.90 14.63
CA HIS A 168 -9.60 5.26 15.89
C HIS A 168 -8.31 4.46 15.65
N PRO A 169 -7.13 4.92 16.14
CA PRO A 169 -5.92 4.13 16.09
C PRO A 169 -6.09 2.89 16.96
N GLY A 170 -5.94 1.70 16.37
CA GLY A 170 -5.89 0.43 17.07
C GLY A 170 -4.53 0.18 17.73
#